data_c62ea8437ad3e102348b64fa7d6e7136
#
_entry.id   c62ea8437ad3e102348b64fa7d6e7136
#
_cell.length_a   1.000
_cell.length_b   1.000
_cell.length_c   1.000
_cell.angle_alpha   90.00
_cell.angle_beta   90.00
_cell.angle_gamma   90.00
#
_symmetry.space_group_name_H-M   'P 1'
#
loop_
_entity.id
_entity.type
_entity.pdbx_description
1 polymer ?
#
loop_
_entity_poly.entity_id
_entity_poly.type
_entity_poly.pdbx_seq_one_letter_code
_entity_poly.pdbx_strand_id
1 'polypeptide(L)'
;MKIRIGIAGYGNLGRGVECAVHHAPDLELVALLTRRNPASIKTHTGVPVYRMSDAAKLRDQIDVMILCGGSANDLPEQTPELAQYFNVIDSFDTHAKIPEHFSRVDAACRKAHTIGIISVGWDPGMFSLNRVISQAILPNGKDYTFWGKGVSQGHSDAVRRIEGVKDARQYTIPVEAALERVRSGENPTLTTREKHTRECFVVAQEGADRAKIEEAIKTMPNYFADYDTTVHFISEEEMKREHSGIPHGGRVFRCGATAGNPTHRTGISFRTITSSNIA
;
A
#
# COMPACT_ATOMS: atom_id res chain seq x y z
N MET A 1 -6.07 13.16 28.46
CA MET A 1 -5.28 11.89 28.46
C MET A 1 -4.94 11.60 27.01
N LYS A 2 -3.69 11.29 26.68
CA LYS A 2 -3.28 10.90 25.32
C LYS A 2 -3.50 9.41 25.11
N ILE A 3 -3.79 9.01 23.87
CA ILE A 3 -3.83 7.59 23.48
C ILE A 3 -2.40 7.11 23.30
N ARG A 4 -2.03 6.04 23.98
CA ARG A 4 -0.69 5.46 23.97
C ARG A 4 -0.55 4.50 22.79
N ILE A 5 0.36 4.84 21.88
CA ILE A 5 0.56 4.12 20.62
C ILE A 5 1.83 3.26 20.71
N GLY A 6 1.70 2.00 20.26
CA GLY A 6 2.82 1.13 19.92
C GLY A 6 2.92 0.97 18.40
N ILE A 7 4.13 0.81 17.88
CA ILE A 7 4.37 0.48 16.47
C ILE A 7 5.01 -0.90 16.38
N ALA A 8 4.41 -1.80 15.59
CA ALA A 8 4.96 -3.11 15.30
C ALA A 8 5.54 -3.14 13.87
N GLY A 9 6.89 -3.14 13.78
CA GLY A 9 7.63 -3.06 12.52
C GLY A 9 8.13 -1.65 12.19
N TYR A 10 9.41 -1.55 11.80
CA TYR A 10 10.07 -0.26 11.55
C TYR A 10 10.74 -0.26 10.17
N GLY A 11 9.91 -0.38 9.13
CA GLY A 11 10.21 -0.10 7.75
C GLY A 11 9.80 1.34 7.37
N ASN A 12 9.53 1.57 6.09
CA ASN A 12 9.09 2.90 5.62
C ASN A 12 7.77 3.31 6.28
N LEU A 13 6.79 2.39 6.33
CA LEU A 13 5.50 2.65 6.96
C LEU A 13 5.65 2.97 8.46
N GLY A 14 6.43 2.18 9.21
CA GLY A 14 6.63 2.43 10.65
C GLY A 14 7.29 3.77 10.94
N ARG A 15 8.22 4.20 10.10
CA ARG A 15 8.82 5.56 10.19
C ARG A 15 7.80 6.65 9.90
N GLY A 16 6.95 6.45 8.88
CA GLY A 16 5.87 7.37 8.57
C GLY A 16 4.86 7.50 9.72
N VAL A 17 4.48 6.38 10.32
CA VAL A 17 3.59 6.35 11.50
C VAL A 17 4.24 7.04 12.70
N GLU A 18 5.53 6.82 12.97
CA GLU A 18 6.25 7.54 14.02
C GLU A 18 6.17 9.06 13.84
N CYS A 19 6.44 9.54 12.61
CA CYS A 19 6.32 10.97 12.29
C CYS A 19 4.89 11.48 12.47
N ALA A 20 3.89 10.73 12.02
CA ALA A 20 2.49 11.12 12.13
C ALA A 20 2.03 11.21 13.59
N VAL A 21 2.37 10.24 14.41
CA VAL A 21 2.05 10.23 15.85
C VAL A 21 2.75 11.39 16.58
N HIS A 22 3.99 11.70 16.22
CA HIS A 22 4.72 12.83 16.80
C HIS A 22 4.03 14.19 16.56
N HIS A 23 3.32 14.33 15.45
CA HIS A 23 2.58 15.55 15.10
C HIS A 23 1.13 15.59 15.60
N ALA A 24 0.62 14.48 16.14
CA ALA A 24 -0.73 14.39 16.66
C ALA A 24 -0.77 14.73 18.15
N PRO A 25 -1.43 15.82 18.58
CA PRO A 25 -1.34 16.31 19.96
C PRO A 25 -2.05 15.41 20.98
N ASP A 26 -2.96 14.56 20.53
CA ASP A 26 -3.76 13.61 21.32
C ASP A 26 -3.17 12.20 21.38
N LEU A 27 -2.06 11.96 20.66
CA LEU A 27 -1.36 10.68 20.64
C LEU A 27 -0.01 10.77 21.38
N GLU A 28 0.46 9.64 21.87
CA GLU A 28 1.76 9.47 22.49
C GLU A 28 2.40 8.17 22.04
N LEU A 29 3.55 8.24 21.36
CA LEU A 29 4.30 7.05 20.99
C LEU A 29 5.10 6.56 22.21
N VAL A 30 4.78 5.34 22.68
CA VAL A 30 5.37 4.78 23.91
C VAL A 30 6.31 3.61 23.65
N ALA A 31 6.14 2.89 22.53
CA ALA A 31 6.97 1.73 22.22
C ALA A 31 7.05 1.46 20.72
N LEU A 32 8.20 0.88 20.32
CA LEU A 32 8.38 0.29 18.99
C LEU A 32 8.81 -1.16 19.16
N LEU A 33 8.13 -2.07 18.44
CA LEU A 33 8.44 -3.50 18.44
C LEU A 33 9.06 -3.92 17.11
N THR A 34 10.10 -4.77 17.19
CA THR A 34 10.82 -5.24 15.99
C THR A 34 11.26 -6.70 16.11
N ARG A 35 11.36 -7.39 14.97
CA ARG A 35 12.01 -8.72 14.88
C ARG A 35 13.54 -8.61 14.75
N ARG A 36 14.05 -7.45 14.32
CA ARG A 36 15.49 -7.18 14.26
C ARG A 36 16.04 -6.97 15.67
N ASN A 37 17.37 -6.91 15.79
CA ASN A 37 17.99 -6.54 17.06
C ASN A 37 17.54 -5.10 17.44
N PRO A 38 16.88 -4.89 18.59
CA PRO A 38 16.45 -3.56 19.03
C PRO A 38 17.57 -2.53 19.04
N ALA A 39 18.78 -2.91 19.45
CA ALA A 39 19.95 -2.01 19.50
C ALA A 39 20.38 -1.51 18.11
N SER A 40 19.99 -2.17 17.02
CA SER A 40 20.29 -1.73 15.66
C SER A 40 19.29 -0.73 15.10
N ILE A 41 18.22 -0.44 15.82
CA ILE A 41 17.16 0.47 15.39
C ILE A 41 17.38 1.86 16.00
N LYS A 42 17.51 2.85 15.13
CA LYS A 42 17.50 4.26 15.53
C LYS A 42 16.14 4.85 15.19
N THR A 43 15.36 5.16 16.19
CA THR A 43 14.07 5.83 16.05
C THR A 43 14.27 7.34 15.89
N HIS A 44 13.31 8.02 15.29
CA HIS A 44 13.36 9.46 15.07
C HIS A 44 13.05 10.23 16.37
N THR A 45 12.14 9.71 17.17
CA THR A 45 11.67 10.32 18.43
C THR A 45 12.44 9.87 19.67
N GLY A 46 13.33 8.90 19.56
CA GLY A 46 14.02 8.29 20.71
C GLY A 46 13.14 7.33 21.52
N VAL A 47 11.97 6.91 20.98
CA VAL A 47 11.08 5.96 21.66
C VAL A 47 11.80 4.64 21.95
N PRO A 48 11.54 3.99 23.09
CA PRO A 48 12.11 2.69 23.42
C PRO A 48 11.76 1.61 22.40
N VAL A 49 12.75 0.78 22.06
CA VAL A 49 12.60 -0.31 21.08
C VAL A 49 12.67 -1.65 21.79
N TYR A 50 11.70 -2.53 21.53
CA TYR A 50 11.56 -3.84 22.14
C TYR A 50 11.58 -4.95 21.08
N ARG A 51 11.80 -6.18 21.50
CA ARG A 51 11.59 -7.35 20.64
C ARG A 51 10.09 -7.59 20.43
N MET A 52 9.71 -8.10 19.27
CA MET A 52 8.33 -8.50 19.00
C MET A 52 7.80 -9.50 20.05
N SER A 53 8.66 -10.41 20.52
CA SER A 53 8.35 -11.39 21.56
C SER A 53 8.05 -10.79 22.95
N ASP A 54 8.35 -9.52 23.16
CA ASP A 54 8.07 -8.84 24.43
C ASP A 54 6.69 -8.13 24.42
N ALA A 55 5.91 -8.24 23.37
CA ALA A 55 4.62 -7.56 23.19
C ALA A 55 3.70 -7.72 24.40
N ALA A 56 3.51 -8.94 24.89
CA ALA A 56 2.65 -9.21 26.03
C ALA A 56 3.02 -8.45 27.32
N LYS A 57 4.31 -8.12 27.51
CA LYS A 57 4.81 -7.35 28.65
C LYS A 57 4.41 -5.87 28.62
N LEU A 58 4.01 -5.39 27.45
CA LEU A 58 3.64 -3.99 27.21
C LEU A 58 2.13 -3.75 27.22
N ARG A 59 1.33 -4.78 27.56
CA ARG A 59 -0.14 -4.74 27.50
C ARG A 59 -0.74 -3.53 28.21
N ASP A 60 -0.25 -3.20 29.39
CA ASP A 60 -0.77 -2.09 30.20
C ASP A 60 -0.21 -0.72 29.83
N GLN A 61 0.77 -0.70 28.90
CA GLN A 61 1.45 0.52 28.48
C GLN A 61 0.96 1.05 27.14
N ILE A 62 0.33 0.21 26.31
CA ILE A 62 -0.09 0.53 24.95
C ILE A 62 -1.60 0.38 24.84
N ASP A 63 -2.27 1.41 24.36
CA ASP A 63 -3.72 1.39 24.11
C ASP A 63 -4.03 0.87 22.70
N VAL A 64 -3.20 1.24 21.72
CA VAL A 64 -3.36 0.85 20.31
C VAL A 64 -2.01 0.48 19.71
N MET A 65 -1.92 -0.69 19.10
CA MET A 65 -0.77 -1.14 18.33
C MET A 65 -1.00 -0.93 16.84
N ILE A 66 -0.14 -0.17 16.17
CA ILE A 66 -0.17 0.03 14.71
C ILE A 66 0.84 -0.92 14.07
N LEU A 67 0.33 -1.84 13.24
CA LEU A 67 1.14 -2.87 12.59
C LEU A 67 1.63 -2.40 11.23
N CYS A 68 2.94 -2.33 11.07
CA CYS A 68 3.65 -1.84 9.90
C CYS A 68 4.49 -2.95 9.22
N GLY A 69 4.08 -4.18 9.40
CA GLY A 69 4.67 -5.36 8.76
C GLY A 69 4.26 -5.51 7.29
N GLY A 70 4.89 -6.44 6.58
CA GLY A 70 4.54 -6.78 5.20
C GLY A 70 3.17 -7.47 5.11
N SER A 71 2.31 -6.95 4.23
CA SER A 71 0.95 -7.44 4.07
C SER A 71 0.87 -8.94 3.72
N ALA A 72 1.73 -9.41 2.82
CA ALA A 72 1.69 -10.81 2.37
C ALA A 72 2.24 -11.82 3.41
N ASN A 73 3.23 -11.41 4.22
CA ASN A 73 4.01 -12.36 5.01
C ASN A 73 3.91 -12.14 6.52
N ASP A 74 3.68 -10.89 6.96
CA ASP A 74 3.73 -10.55 8.38
C ASP A 74 2.35 -10.38 8.99
N LEU A 75 1.52 -9.51 8.40
CA LEU A 75 0.23 -9.13 8.96
C LEU A 75 -0.76 -10.29 9.15
N PRO A 76 -0.80 -11.32 8.27
CA PRO A 76 -1.71 -12.46 8.47
C PRO A 76 -1.55 -13.15 9.82
N GLU A 77 -0.33 -13.18 10.36
CA GLU A 77 -0.06 -13.81 11.66
C GLU A 77 0.05 -12.77 12.78
N GLN A 78 0.72 -11.65 12.54
CA GLN A 78 0.97 -10.64 13.57
C GLN A 78 -0.30 -9.93 14.04
N THR A 79 -1.23 -9.62 13.13
CA THR A 79 -2.43 -8.89 13.53
C THR A 79 -3.31 -9.68 14.51
N PRO A 80 -3.71 -10.93 14.23
CA PRO A 80 -4.48 -11.72 15.20
C PRO A 80 -3.68 -12.07 16.47
N GLU A 81 -2.34 -12.20 16.39
CA GLU A 81 -1.51 -12.41 17.57
C GLU A 81 -1.51 -11.19 18.50
N LEU A 82 -1.23 -10.00 17.97
CA LEU A 82 -1.16 -8.77 18.75
C LEU A 82 -2.54 -8.28 19.22
N ALA A 83 -3.60 -8.62 18.50
CA ALA A 83 -4.98 -8.35 18.91
C ALA A 83 -5.36 -9.02 20.23
N GLN A 84 -4.63 -10.04 20.68
CA GLN A 84 -4.84 -10.66 21.98
C GLN A 84 -4.40 -9.75 23.14
N TYR A 85 -3.62 -8.73 22.89
CA TYR A 85 -3.08 -7.84 23.93
C TYR A 85 -3.50 -6.39 23.76
N PHE A 86 -3.77 -5.95 22.54
CA PHE A 86 -3.97 -4.53 22.20
C PHE A 86 -5.17 -4.34 21.28
N ASN A 87 -5.74 -3.15 21.26
CA ASN A 87 -6.44 -2.71 20.06
C ASN A 87 -5.44 -2.59 18.92
N VAL A 88 -5.81 -3.01 17.72
CA VAL A 88 -4.87 -3.10 16.59
C VAL A 88 -5.35 -2.34 15.37
N ILE A 89 -4.39 -1.75 14.64
CA ILE A 89 -4.61 -1.16 13.32
C ILE A 89 -3.58 -1.76 12.38
N ASP A 90 -4.01 -2.28 11.23
CA ASP A 90 -3.10 -2.78 10.20
C ASP A 90 -3.36 -2.21 8.81
N SER A 91 -2.41 -2.42 7.90
CA SER A 91 -2.47 -2.01 6.51
C SER A 91 -2.53 -3.20 5.54
N PHE A 92 -3.21 -4.28 5.91
CA PHE A 92 -3.34 -5.47 5.08
C PHE A 92 -4.01 -5.15 3.74
N ASP A 93 -3.33 -5.45 2.61
CA ASP A 93 -3.75 -5.03 1.27
C ASP A 93 -3.90 -6.18 0.25
N THR A 94 -3.76 -7.43 0.67
CA THR A 94 -4.00 -8.57 -0.21
C THR A 94 -5.50 -8.78 -0.41
N HIS A 95 -6.10 -8.03 -1.34
CA HIS A 95 -7.54 -7.88 -1.53
C HIS A 95 -8.32 -9.20 -1.50
N ALA A 96 -7.87 -10.22 -2.23
CA ALA A 96 -8.53 -11.52 -2.29
C ALA A 96 -8.60 -12.26 -0.94
N LYS A 97 -7.72 -11.91 0.02
CA LYS A 97 -7.62 -12.53 1.34
C LYS A 97 -8.18 -11.66 2.47
N ILE A 98 -8.70 -10.47 2.18
CA ILE A 98 -9.29 -9.60 3.20
C ILE A 98 -10.41 -10.28 4.00
N PRO A 99 -11.36 -11.02 3.41
CA PRO A 99 -12.40 -11.70 4.17
C PRO A 99 -11.86 -12.74 5.15
N GLU A 100 -10.84 -13.49 4.75
CA GLU A 100 -10.17 -14.46 5.62
C GLU A 100 -9.43 -13.76 6.77
N HIS A 101 -8.66 -12.73 6.44
CA HIS A 101 -7.93 -11.91 7.42
C HIS A 101 -8.88 -11.27 8.43
N PHE A 102 -9.98 -10.68 7.95
CA PHE A 102 -11.03 -10.13 8.81
C PHE A 102 -11.54 -11.16 9.81
N SER A 103 -11.90 -12.36 9.35
CA SER A 103 -12.45 -13.42 10.20
C SER A 103 -11.47 -13.84 11.30
N ARG A 104 -10.18 -13.93 10.99
CA ARG A 104 -9.12 -14.28 11.95
C ARG A 104 -8.92 -13.17 13.01
N VAL A 105 -8.87 -11.93 12.57
CA VAL A 105 -8.69 -10.77 13.46
C VAL A 105 -9.93 -10.57 14.33
N ASP A 106 -11.14 -10.66 13.77
CA ASP A 106 -12.40 -10.55 14.51
C ASP A 106 -12.49 -11.62 15.62
N ALA A 107 -12.15 -12.87 15.31
CA ALA A 107 -12.14 -13.93 16.31
C ALA A 107 -11.14 -13.66 17.46
N ALA A 108 -9.95 -13.15 17.14
CA ALA A 108 -8.94 -12.79 18.14
C ALA A 108 -9.40 -11.61 19.01
N CYS A 109 -9.92 -10.56 18.38
CA CYS A 109 -10.43 -9.37 19.07
C CYS A 109 -11.61 -9.70 20.00
N ARG A 110 -12.59 -10.49 19.53
CA ARG A 110 -13.73 -10.92 20.36
C ARG A 110 -13.28 -11.68 21.60
N LYS A 111 -12.32 -12.60 21.42
CA LYS A 111 -11.79 -13.38 22.54
C LYS A 111 -11.06 -12.52 23.57
N ALA A 112 -10.34 -11.50 23.12
CA ALA A 112 -9.53 -10.64 23.98
C ALA A 112 -10.25 -9.38 24.47
N HIS A 113 -11.48 -9.12 23.98
CA HIS A 113 -12.22 -7.87 24.21
C HIS A 113 -11.45 -6.62 23.74
N THR A 114 -10.78 -6.74 22.57
CA THR A 114 -10.07 -5.66 21.91
C THR A 114 -10.78 -5.24 20.62
N ILE A 115 -10.30 -4.18 19.98
CA ILE A 115 -10.82 -3.66 18.72
C ILE A 115 -9.75 -3.83 17.64
N GLY A 116 -10.14 -4.33 16.46
CA GLY A 116 -9.29 -4.39 15.28
C GLY A 116 -9.82 -3.52 14.14
N ILE A 117 -8.97 -2.66 13.61
CA ILE A 117 -9.23 -1.92 12.36
C ILE A 117 -8.21 -2.43 11.35
N ILE A 118 -8.68 -3.13 10.33
CA ILE A 118 -7.79 -3.73 9.32
C ILE A 118 -7.82 -2.96 8.01
N SER A 119 -6.80 -3.18 7.18
CA SER A 119 -6.76 -2.68 5.80
C SER A 119 -6.80 -1.15 5.71
N VAL A 120 -6.10 -0.47 6.61
CA VAL A 120 -5.97 0.98 6.64
C VAL A 120 -4.79 1.43 5.81
N GLY A 121 -5.03 1.69 4.54
CA GLY A 121 -4.02 2.14 3.59
C GLY A 121 -4.61 3.12 2.58
N TRP A 122 -4.10 3.08 1.37
CA TRP A 122 -4.65 3.86 0.27
C TRP A 122 -5.81 3.11 -0.40
N ASP A 123 -5.58 1.87 -0.81
CA ASP A 123 -6.58 0.97 -1.37
C ASP A 123 -6.20 -0.50 -1.06
N PRO A 124 -6.83 -1.09 -0.10
CA PRO A 124 -7.97 -0.60 0.69
C PRO A 124 -7.59 0.53 1.67
N GLY A 125 -8.59 1.32 2.06
CA GLY A 125 -8.45 2.44 3.00
C GLY A 125 -9.03 3.75 2.44
N MET A 126 -8.20 4.77 2.25
CA MET A 126 -8.64 6.12 1.84
C MET A 126 -9.46 6.10 0.54
N PHE A 127 -9.04 5.35 -0.48
CA PHE A 127 -9.77 5.26 -1.74
C PHE A 127 -11.09 4.50 -1.59
N SER A 128 -11.15 3.51 -0.70
CA SER A 128 -12.39 2.82 -0.37
C SER A 128 -13.42 3.78 0.24
N LEU A 129 -13.01 4.59 1.20
CA LEU A 129 -13.86 5.63 1.80
C LEU A 129 -14.31 6.65 0.76
N ASN A 130 -13.42 7.11 -0.10
CA ASN A 130 -13.76 8.05 -1.17
C ASN A 130 -14.78 7.46 -2.14
N ARG A 131 -14.69 6.16 -2.46
CA ARG A 131 -15.71 5.47 -3.28
C ARG A 131 -17.06 5.42 -2.57
N VAL A 132 -17.11 5.07 -1.28
CA VAL A 132 -18.35 5.03 -0.50
C VAL A 132 -19.02 6.41 -0.43
N ILE A 133 -18.25 7.47 -0.14
CA ILE A 133 -18.77 8.85 -0.11
C ILE A 133 -19.28 9.24 -1.50
N SER A 134 -18.52 8.95 -2.55
CA SER A 134 -18.92 9.25 -3.93
C SER A 134 -20.18 8.49 -4.35
N GLN A 135 -20.38 7.26 -3.87
CA GLN A 135 -21.61 6.48 -4.11
C GLN A 135 -22.81 7.11 -3.43
N ALA A 136 -22.65 7.66 -2.24
CA ALA A 136 -23.74 8.37 -1.55
C ALA A 136 -24.16 9.63 -2.30
N ILE A 137 -23.20 10.35 -2.92
CA ILE A 137 -23.47 11.59 -3.69
C ILE A 137 -24.03 11.28 -5.09
N LEU A 138 -23.48 10.25 -5.76
CA LEU A 138 -23.81 9.87 -7.14
C LEU A 138 -24.12 8.37 -7.22
N PRO A 139 -25.32 7.90 -6.76
CA PRO A 139 -25.63 6.48 -6.62
C PRO A 139 -25.47 5.68 -7.93
N ASN A 140 -25.92 6.25 -9.05
CA ASN A 140 -25.96 5.60 -10.37
C ASN A 140 -24.64 5.74 -11.16
N GLY A 141 -23.52 6.08 -10.49
CA GLY A 141 -22.23 6.22 -11.15
C GLY A 141 -21.42 4.92 -11.21
N LYS A 142 -20.33 4.95 -12.01
CA LYS A 142 -19.27 3.94 -12.05
C LYS A 142 -18.00 4.48 -11.39
N ASP A 143 -17.31 3.61 -10.66
CA ASP A 143 -16.04 3.94 -10.03
C ASP A 143 -14.87 3.54 -10.94
N TYR A 144 -13.86 4.40 -10.99
CA TYR A 144 -12.60 4.17 -11.69
C TYR A 144 -11.45 4.51 -10.73
N THR A 145 -10.46 3.62 -10.68
CA THR A 145 -9.21 3.88 -9.97
C THR A 145 -8.05 3.85 -10.95
N PHE A 146 -7.26 4.91 -10.96
CA PHE A 146 -6.03 5.01 -11.72
C PHE A 146 -4.86 5.21 -10.77
N TRP A 147 -3.84 4.38 -10.92
CA TRP A 147 -2.60 4.45 -10.17
C TRP A 147 -1.50 5.15 -10.97
N GLY A 148 -0.66 5.91 -10.31
CA GLY A 148 0.54 6.46 -10.88
C GLY A 148 0.46 7.95 -11.30
N LYS A 149 1.50 8.44 -11.94
CA LYS A 149 2.76 7.70 -12.16
C LYS A 149 3.42 7.39 -10.82
N GLY A 150 3.71 6.12 -10.52
CA GLY A 150 4.26 5.77 -9.22
C GLY A 150 4.81 4.35 -9.14
N VAL A 151 5.76 4.17 -8.23
CA VAL A 151 6.40 2.88 -7.96
C VAL A 151 5.47 1.97 -7.20
N SER A 152 5.30 0.74 -7.67
CA SER A 152 4.66 -0.33 -6.90
C SER A 152 5.73 -1.18 -6.21
N GLN A 153 5.73 -1.19 -4.89
CA GLN A 153 6.69 -1.96 -4.09
C GLN A 153 6.52 -3.46 -4.29
N GLY A 154 5.28 -3.96 -4.23
CA GLY A 154 5.00 -5.39 -4.40
C GLY A 154 5.40 -5.91 -5.78
N HIS A 155 5.16 -5.14 -6.86
CA HIS A 155 5.59 -5.49 -8.20
C HIS A 155 7.11 -5.42 -8.35
N SER A 156 7.74 -4.40 -7.78
CA SER A 156 9.21 -4.27 -7.76
C SER A 156 9.86 -5.46 -7.03
N ASP A 157 9.26 -5.90 -5.91
CA ASP A 157 9.72 -7.09 -5.19
C ASP A 157 9.55 -8.38 -5.98
N ALA A 158 8.45 -8.51 -6.73
CA ALA A 158 8.25 -9.67 -7.60
C ALA A 158 9.33 -9.76 -8.69
N VAL A 159 9.67 -8.64 -9.32
CA VAL A 159 10.76 -8.57 -10.32
C VAL A 159 12.11 -8.89 -9.69
N ARG A 160 12.42 -8.36 -8.49
CA ARG A 160 13.69 -8.65 -7.79
C ARG A 160 13.90 -10.11 -7.42
N ARG A 161 12.83 -10.92 -7.39
CA ARG A 161 12.93 -12.37 -7.12
C ARG A 161 13.21 -13.21 -8.36
N ILE A 162 13.22 -12.61 -9.56
CA ILE A 162 13.58 -13.32 -10.80
C ILE A 162 15.08 -13.59 -10.78
N GLU A 163 15.47 -14.82 -11.13
CA GLU A 163 16.86 -15.21 -11.25
C GLU A 163 17.61 -14.29 -12.23
N GLY A 164 18.79 -13.83 -11.84
CA GLY A 164 19.59 -12.91 -12.63
C GLY A 164 19.26 -11.42 -12.45
N VAL A 165 18.24 -11.07 -11.64
CA VAL A 165 17.93 -9.69 -11.28
C VAL A 165 18.66 -9.31 -9.99
N LYS A 166 19.37 -8.16 -10.01
CA LYS A 166 20.06 -7.58 -8.86
C LYS A 166 19.22 -6.54 -8.13
N ASP A 167 18.57 -5.64 -8.88
CA ASP A 167 17.61 -4.66 -8.35
C ASP A 167 16.56 -4.32 -9.41
N ALA A 168 15.40 -3.84 -9.00
CA ALA A 168 14.35 -3.42 -9.91
C ALA A 168 13.42 -2.37 -9.29
N ARG A 169 12.88 -1.51 -10.16
CA ARG A 169 11.78 -0.60 -9.87
C ARG A 169 10.72 -0.75 -10.94
N GLN A 170 9.48 -0.93 -10.51
CA GLN A 170 8.33 -0.98 -11.41
C GLN A 170 7.46 0.27 -11.21
N TYR A 171 7.15 0.93 -12.31
CA TYR A 171 6.24 2.07 -12.33
C TYR A 171 4.90 1.68 -12.97
N THR A 172 3.82 2.02 -12.30
CA THR A 172 2.49 2.00 -12.88
C THR A 172 2.19 3.36 -13.48
N ILE A 173 1.78 3.38 -14.73
CA ILE A 173 1.53 4.61 -15.50
C ILE A 173 0.11 4.57 -16.03
N PRO A 174 -0.74 5.56 -15.68
CA PRO A 174 -2.08 5.63 -16.22
C PRO A 174 -2.03 5.98 -17.72
N VAL A 175 -2.89 5.34 -18.50
CA VAL A 175 -3.10 5.70 -19.91
C VAL A 175 -3.91 6.99 -19.96
N GLU A 176 -3.28 8.09 -20.39
CA GLU A 176 -3.88 9.43 -20.31
C GLU A 176 -5.18 9.53 -21.14
N ALA A 177 -5.24 8.87 -22.29
CA ALA A 177 -6.46 8.83 -23.11
C ALA A 177 -7.64 8.18 -22.38
N ALA A 178 -7.40 7.09 -21.63
CA ALA A 178 -8.43 6.44 -20.83
C ALA A 178 -8.87 7.33 -19.64
N LEU A 179 -7.90 8.00 -19.03
CA LEU A 179 -8.15 8.91 -17.92
C LEU A 179 -8.98 10.12 -18.37
N GLU A 180 -8.71 10.68 -19.56
CA GLU A 180 -9.46 11.79 -20.11
C GLU A 180 -10.90 11.39 -20.49
N ARG A 181 -11.10 10.19 -21.03
CA ARG A 181 -12.45 9.65 -21.29
C ARG A 181 -13.28 9.53 -20.00
N VAL A 182 -12.64 9.17 -18.88
CA VAL A 182 -13.32 9.15 -17.58
C VAL A 182 -13.62 10.57 -17.10
N ARG A 183 -12.68 11.51 -17.24
CA ARG A 183 -12.87 12.91 -16.85
C ARG A 183 -13.96 13.60 -17.64
N SER A 184 -14.08 13.32 -18.93
CA SER A 184 -15.15 13.87 -19.78
C SER A 184 -16.55 13.34 -19.43
N GLY A 185 -16.62 12.32 -18.55
CA GLY A 185 -17.89 11.72 -18.14
C GLY A 185 -18.43 10.67 -19.12
N GLU A 186 -17.63 10.16 -20.06
CA GLU A 186 -18.08 9.13 -21.01
C GLU A 186 -18.55 7.83 -20.32
N ASN A 187 -18.06 7.55 -19.13
CA ASN A 187 -18.37 6.32 -18.39
C ASN A 187 -17.93 5.04 -19.11
N PRO A 188 -16.71 4.96 -19.67
CA PRO A 188 -16.28 3.85 -20.48
C PRO A 188 -16.19 2.55 -19.68
N THR A 189 -16.30 1.41 -20.34
CA THR A 189 -15.82 0.13 -19.81
C THR A 189 -14.36 -0.02 -20.22
N LEU A 190 -13.45 -0.17 -19.26
CA LEU A 190 -12.01 -0.22 -19.48
C LEU A 190 -11.45 -1.51 -18.89
N THR A 191 -10.67 -2.21 -19.68
CA THR A 191 -9.85 -3.34 -19.23
C THR A 191 -8.65 -2.83 -18.41
N THR A 192 -7.96 -3.73 -17.74
CA THR A 192 -6.73 -3.45 -17.01
C THR A 192 -5.67 -2.81 -17.91
N ARG A 193 -5.48 -3.37 -19.10
CA ARG A 193 -4.53 -2.93 -20.13
C ARG A 193 -4.85 -1.53 -20.67
N GLU A 194 -6.12 -1.22 -20.84
CA GLU A 194 -6.54 0.11 -21.29
C GLU A 194 -6.37 1.18 -20.21
N LYS A 195 -6.33 0.82 -18.94
CA LYS A 195 -6.16 1.77 -17.84
C LYS A 195 -4.71 2.12 -17.53
N HIS A 196 -3.81 1.13 -17.61
CA HIS A 196 -2.44 1.30 -17.16
C HIS A 196 -1.45 0.55 -18.05
N THR A 197 -0.28 1.15 -18.21
CA THR A 197 0.94 0.48 -18.65
C THR A 197 1.90 0.25 -17.49
N ARG A 198 2.92 -0.58 -17.72
CA ARG A 198 3.98 -0.89 -16.77
C ARG A 198 5.32 -0.54 -17.36
N GLU A 199 6.17 0.13 -16.58
CA GLU A 199 7.60 0.30 -16.90
C GLU A 199 8.43 -0.33 -15.80
N CYS A 200 9.33 -1.23 -16.18
CA CYS A 200 10.25 -1.90 -15.27
C CYS A 200 11.69 -1.45 -15.58
N PHE A 201 12.36 -0.87 -14.61
CA PHE A 201 13.78 -0.57 -14.65
C PHE A 201 14.51 -1.66 -13.88
N VAL A 202 15.42 -2.38 -14.53
CA VAL A 202 16.02 -3.61 -14.03
C VAL A 202 17.53 -3.51 -14.09
N VAL A 203 18.19 -3.77 -12.97
CA VAL A 203 19.63 -4.01 -12.89
C VAL A 203 19.85 -5.52 -12.95
N ALA A 204 20.37 -6.02 -14.08
CA ALA A 204 20.69 -7.42 -14.22
C ALA A 204 22.03 -7.74 -13.56
N GLN A 205 22.19 -8.98 -13.08
CA GLN A 205 23.49 -9.50 -12.68
C GLN A 205 24.41 -9.66 -13.88
N GLU A 206 25.71 -9.63 -13.65
CA GLU A 206 26.69 -9.86 -14.71
C GLU A 206 26.51 -11.24 -15.36
N GLY A 207 26.48 -11.28 -16.69
CA GLY A 207 26.24 -12.51 -17.45
C GLY A 207 24.80 -13.03 -17.47
N ALA A 208 23.85 -12.36 -16.83
CA ALA A 208 22.46 -12.77 -16.84
C ALA A 208 21.81 -12.63 -18.23
N ASP A 209 20.95 -13.58 -18.58
CA ASP A 209 20.16 -13.55 -19.82
C ASP A 209 19.02 -12.54 -19.71
N ARG A 210 19.23 -11.36 -20.29
CA ARG A 210 18.25 -10.26 -20.27
C ARG A 210 16.95 -10.62 -20.99
N ALA A 211 17.01 -11.40 -22.06
CA ALA A 211 15.81 -11.80 -22.80
C ALA A 211 14.94 -12.73 -21.95
N LYS A 212 15.54 -13.66 -21.22
CA LYS A 212 14.85 -14.54 -20.28
C LYS A 212 14.23 -13.76 -19.12
N ILE A 213 14.93 -12.76 -18.60
CA ILE A 213 14.40 -11.88 -17.53
C ILE A 213 13.21 -11.08 -18.05
N GLU A 214 13.31 -10.47 -19.22
CA GLU A 214 12.23 -9.68 -19.82
C GLU A 214 10.98 -10.53 -20.06
N GLU A 215 11.14 -11.73 -20.61
CA GLU A 215 10.04 -12.67 -20.84
C GLU A 215 9.39 -13.08 -19.51
N ALA A 216 10.21 -13.42 -18.50
CA ALA A 216 9.70 -13.78 -17.18
C ALA A 216 8.90 -12.63 -16.51
N ILE A 217 9.30 -11.37 -16.74
CA ILE A 217 8.53 -10.22 -16.26
C ILE A 217 7.22 -10.13 -17.02
N LYS A 218 7.24 -10.06 -18.36
CA LYS A 218 6.06 -9.81 -19.19
C LYS A 218 4.97 -10.87 -19.06
N THR A 219 5.37 -12.12 -18.79
CA THR A 219 4.45 -13.27 -18.65
C THR A 219 4.03 -13.56 -17.21
N MET A 220 4.54 -12.82 -16.22
CA MET A 220 4.27 -13.10 -14.80
C MET A 220 2.79 -12.94 -14.47
N PRO A 221 2.11 -14.02 -14.07
CA PRO A 221 0.68 -13.98 -13.71
C PRO A 221 0.41 -13.05 -12.52
N ASN A 222 -0.75 -12.42 -12.50
CA ASN A 222 -1.23 -11.50 -11.46
C ASN A 222 -0.43 -10.19 -11.29
N TYR A 223 0.70 -10.03 -11.99
CA TYR A 223 1.55 -8.85 -11.89
C TYR A 223 1.67 -8.10 -13.22
N PHE A 224 2.01 -8.79 -14.31
CA PHE A 224 2.37 -8.16 -15.57
C PHE A 224 1.63 -8.70 -16.81
N ALA A 225 1.20 -9.96 -16.81
CA ALA A 225 0.62 -10.63 -17.98
C ALA A 225 -0.59 -9.88 -18.58
N ASP A 226 -1.37 -9.17 -17.75
CA ASP A 226 -2.54 -8.40 -18.16
C ASP A 226 -2.23 -6.95 -18.55
N TYR A 227 -0.95 -6.58 -18.68
CA TYR A 227 -0.52 -5.20 -18.96
C TYR A 227 0.42 -5.12 -20.16
N ASP A 228 0.45 -3.95 -20.80
CA ASP A 228 1.55 -3.59 -21.69
C ASP A 228 2.74 -3.17 -20.84
N THR A 229 3.79 -4.00 -20.89
CA THR A 229 4.95 -3.85 -20.01
C THR A 229 6.20 -3.58 -20.86
N THR A 230 6.90 -2.49 -20.55
CA THR A 230 8.23 -2.16 -21.10
C THR A 230 9.29 -2.46 -20.03
N VAL A 231 10.38 -3.11 -20.44
CA VAL A 231 11.51 -3.43 -19.56
C VAL A 231 12.76 -2.69 -20.05
N HIS A 232 13.38 -1.94 -19.14
CA HIS A 232 14.62 -1.19 -19.37
C HIS A 232 15.72 -1.81 -18.49
N PHE A 233 16.81 -2.24 -19.13
CA PHE A 233 18.00 -2.68 -18.40
C PHE A 233 18.94 -1.50 -18.21
N ILE A 234 19.21 -1.14 -16.96
CA ILE A 234 19.99 0.03 -16.56
C ILE A 234 21.14 -0.35 -15.62
N SER A 235 22.07 0.57 -15.39
CA SER A 235 23.16 0.39 -14.42
C SER A 235 22.69 0.64 -12.97
N GLU A 236 23.50 0.22 -11.99
CA GLU A 236 23.24 0.51 -10.57
C GLU A 236 23.35 2.01 -10.27
N GLU A 237 24.25 2.70 -10.96
CA GLU A 237 24.43 4.15 -10.82
C GLU A 237 23.19 4.90 -11.32
N GLU A 238 22.64 4.47 -12.44
CA GLU A 238 21.41 5.03 -13.00
C GLU A 238 20.21 4.74 -12.09
N MET A 239 20.08 3.50 -11.57
CA MET A 239 19.06 3.14 -10.60
C MET A 239 19.10 4.05 -9.37
N LYS A 240 20.29 4.32 -8.83
CA LYS A 240 20.46 5.21 -7.67
C LYS A 240 20.19 6.66 -8.00
N ARG A 241 20.61 7.14 -9.16
CA ARG A 241 20.45 8.54 -9.56
C ARG A 241 19.01 8.90 -9.89
N GLU A 242 18.31 8.03 -10.64
CA GLU A 242 17.02 8.36 -11.26
C GLU A 242 15.82 7.66 -10.63
N HIS A 243 16.04 6.54 -9.94
CA HIS A 243 14.98 5.70 -9.41
C HIS A 243 15.05 5.46 -7.88
N SER A 244 15.82 6.27 -7.15
CA SER A 244 15.91 6.20 -5.69
C SER A 244 14.70 6.80 -4.98
N GLY A 245 14.01 7.75 -5.63
CA GLY A 245 12.72 8.23 -5.20
C GLY A 245 11.66 7.13 -5.35
N ILE A 246 10.66 7.13 -4.46
CA ILE A 246 9.54 6.19 -4.53
C ILE A 246 8.26 7.02 -4.64
N PRO A 247 8.01 7.70 -5.81
CA PRO A 247 6.78 8.44 -5.98
C PRO A 247 5.62 7.44 -5.95
N HIS A 248 4.57 7.79 -5.26
CA HIS A 248 3.35 7.01 -5.21
C HIS A 248 2.15 7.92 -5.36
N GLY A 249 1.08 7.43 -5.97
CA GLY A 249 -0.10 8.22 -6.14
C GLY A 249 -1.21 7.50 -6.88
N GLY A 250 -2.38 8.09 -6.83
CA GLY A 250 -3.53 7.56 -7.54
C GLY A 250 -4.68 8.55 -7.58
N ARG A 251 -5.69 8.16 -8.32
CA ARG A 251 -6.92 8.94 -8.50
C ARG A 251 -8.12 8.00 -8.47
N VAL A 252 -9.13 8.39 -7.74
CA VAL A 252 -10.45 7.74 -7.76
C VAL A 252 -11.42 8.71 -8.45
N PHE A 253 -12.16 8.20 -9.40
CA PHE A 253 -13.23 8.91 -10.06
C PHE A 253 -14.54 8.14 -9.87
N ARG A 254 -15.62 8.89 -9.73
CA ARG A 254 -16.95 8.36 -9.89
C ARG A 254 -17.68 9.24 -10.90
N CYS A 255 -18.14 8.63 -11.98
CA CYS A 255 -18.83 9.30 -13.06
C CYS A 255 -20.20 8.67 -13.28
N GLY A 256 -21.21 9.49 -13.56
CA GLY A 256 -22.57 9.03 -13.82
C GLY A 256 -23.49 10.14 -14.30
N ALA A 257 -24.70 9.76 -14.66
CA ALA A 257 -25.76 10.69 -15.02
C ALA A 257 -26.45 11.23 -13.77
N THR A 258 -26.82 12.52 -13.79
CA THR A 258 -27.62 13.18 -12.77
C THR A 258 -29.05 13.39 -13.23
N ALA A 259 -29.98 13.49 -12.29
CA ALA A 259 -31.40 13.85 -12.54
C ALA A 259 -32.12 12.95 -13.58
N GLY A 260 -31.69 11.71 -13.75
CA GLY A 260 -32.31 10.79 -14.73
C GLY A 260 -32.07 11.15 -16.20
N ASN A 261 -31.29 12.20 -16.48
CA ASN A 261 -30.95 12.62 -17.82
C ASN A 261 -29.57 12.08 -18.23
N PRO A 262 -29.47 11.18 -19.23
CA PRO A 262 -28.20 10.61 -19.65
C PRO A 262 -27.22 11.60 -20.26
N THR A 263 -27.67 12.81 -20.63
CA THR A 263 -26.82 13.88 -21.16
C THR A 263 -26.17 14.73 -20.05
N HIS A 264 -26.78 14.80 -18.87
CA HIS A 264 -26.20 15.47 -17.69
C HIS A 264 -25.26 14.54 -16.94
N ARG A 265 -24.00 14.64 -17.25
CA ARG A 265 -22.96 13.82 -16.64
C ARG A 265 -22.20 14.61 -15.57
N THR A 266 -21.99 13.99 -14.46
CA THR A 266 -21.23 14.55 -13.33
C THR A 266 -20.11 13.59 -12.95
N GLY A 267 -18.95 14.14 -12.61
CA GLY A 267 -17.82 13.39 -12.09
C GLY A 267 -17.36 13.94 -10.74
N ILE A 268 -17.00 13.04 -9.85
CA ILE A 268 -16.34 13.34 -8.58
C ILE A 268 -14.96 12.70 -8.64
N SER A 269 -13.91 13.44 -8.29
CA SER A 269 -12.56 12.90 -8.30
C SER A 269 -11.80 13.23 -7.02
N PHE A 270 -11.02 12.25 -6.55
CA PHE A 270 -10.04 12.41 -5.48
C PHE A 270 -8.66 12.04 -6.03
N ARG A 271 -7.66 12.84 -5.72
CA ARG A 271 -6.28 12.63 -6.13
C ARG A 271 -5.37 12.71 -4.93
N THR A 272 -4.47 11.73 -4.81
CA THR A 272 -3.38 11.75 -3.84
C THR A 272 -2.05 11.55 -4.57
N ILE A 273 -1.03 12.25 -4.13
CA ILE A 273 0.34 12.14 -4.67
C ILE A 273 1.29 12.27 -3.49
N THR A 274 2.26 11.37 -3.43
CA THR A 274 3.47 11.55 -2.63
C THR A 274 4.67 11.64 -3.57
N SER A 275 5.56 12.58 -3.32
CA SER A 275 6.78 12.79 -4.13
C SER A 275 8.04 12.25 -3.44
N SER A 276 7.92 11.67 -2.24
CA SER A 276 9.04 11.26 -1.41
C SER A 276 8.92 9.84 -0.87
N ASN A 277 10.02 9.32 -0.33
CA ASN A 277 10.17 7.97 0.22
C ASN A 277 9.34 7.66 1.48
N ILE A 278 8.40 8.52 1.84
CA ILE A 278 7.50 8.34 2.98
C ILE A 278 6.13 7.98 2.41
N ALA A 279 5.91 6.71 2.19
CA ALA A 279 4.62 6.12 1.95
C ALA A 279 4.46 4.94 2.89
#